data_74c3849191b1db7fa253d20ef026574f
#
_entry.id   74c3849191b1db7fa253d20ef026574f
#
_cell.length_a   1.000
_cell.length_b   1.000
_cell.length_c   1.000
_cell.angle_alpha   90.00
_cell.angle_beta   90.00
_cell.angle_gamma   90.00
#
_symmetry.space_group_name_H-M   'P 1'
#
loop_
_entity.id
_entity.type
_entity.pdbx_description
1 polymer ?
#
loop_
_entity_poly.entity_id
_entity_poly.type
_entity_poly.pdbx_seq_one_letter_code
_entity_poly.pdbx_strand_id
1 'polypeptide(L)'
;KNGDFPVTNASGIFDRGIAEYVLGAVLLFAKDTLTNLALQRERRWQHRETAMIRGARALVVGAGSIGREIATVLGGLGMEVVGTARRARQDSAFARVHRQQDLPALLGDADYVIVAAPLTDDTRGLFDDRHFRLMKPGAVFINVGRGAVVRTGALLGALDSGRLAGAALDVFEEEPLPPEHPLWRYPNVMLSAHMAGDFVGWRRALGDQFVDNFQRWRRGQPLANPVDKARGYGRR
;
A
#
# COMPACT_ATOMS: atom_id res chain seq x y z
N LYS A 1 26.22 8.91 0.31
CA LYS A 1 26.30 7.51 -0.15
C LYS A 1 27.68 6.87 0.08
N ASN A 2 28.73 7.65 0.38
CA ASN A 2 30.12 7.20 0.31
C ASN A 2 30.79 6.92 1.68
N GLY A 3 30.06 6.80 2.76
CA GLY A 3 30.62 6.45 4.07
C GLY A 3 30.65 4.94 4.28
N ASP A 4 31.71 4.45 4.92
CA ASP A 4 31.91 3.01 5.27
C ASP A 4 31.20 2.60 6.56
N PHE A 5 30.12 3.27 6.94
CA PHE A 5 29.29 2.95 8.10
C PHE A 5 28.06 2.13 7.71
N PRO A 6 27.62 1.19 8.56
CA PRO A 6 26.40 0.43 8.31
C PRO A 6 25.14 1.30 8.43
N VAL A 7 24.14 1.03 7.60
CA VAL A 7 22.82 1.65 7.65
C VAL A 7 21.79 0.56 7.88
N THR A 8 20.86 0.78 8.78
CA THR A 8 19.71 -0.11 9.03
C THR A 8 18.41 0.67 8.87
N ASN A 9 17.31 -0.03 8.63
CA ASN A 9 15.98 0.56 8.54
C ASN A 9 15.03 -0.04 9.58
N ALA A 10 13.82 0.52 9.67
CA ALA A 10 12.76 0.13 10.59
C ALA A 10 11.89 -1.05 10.10
N SER A 11 12.41 -1.90 9.19
CA SER A 11 11.66 -3.05 8.68
C SER A 11 11.16 -3.94 9.81
N GLY A 12 9.92 -4.41 9.71
CA GLY A 12 9.26 -5.26 10.70
C GLY A 12 8.43 -4.50 11.75
N ILE A 13 8.65 -3.19 11.94
CA ILE A 13 7.90 -2.41 12.95
C ILE A 13 6.51 -2.05 12.42
N PHE A 14 6.43 -1.59 11.18
CA PHE A 14 5.23 -1.00 10.60
C PHE A 14 4.40 -1.99 9.77
N ASP A 15 4.91 -3.17 9.49
CA ASP A 15 4.34 -4.12 8.53
C ASP A 15 2.89 -4.47 8.91
N ARG A 16 2.64 -4.79 10.19
CA ARG A 16 1.32 -5.14 10.70
C ARG A 16 0.36 -3.96 10.72
N GLY A 17 0.79 -2.78 11.19
CA GLY A 17 -0.03 -1.56 11.20
C GLY A 17 -0.51 -1.18 9.79
N ILE A 18 0.40 -1.23 8.81
CA ILE A 18 0.05 -0.98 7.40
C ILE A 18 -0.93 -2.03 6.86
N ALA A 19 -0.75 -3.31 7.20
CA ALA A 19 -1.67 -4.36 6.76
C ALA A 19 -3.08 -4.18 7.34
N GLU A 20 -3.20 -3.75 8.59
CA GLU A 20 -4.47 -3.43 9.24
C GLU A 20 -5.12 -2.17 8.63
N TYR A 21 -4.34 -1.15 8.30
CA TYR A 21 -4.82 0.02 7.56
C TYR A 21 -5.40 -0.39 6.20
N VAL A 22 -4.67 -1.22 5.44
CA VAL A 22 -5.13 -1.73 4.13
C VAL A 22 -6.41 -2.54 4.28
N LEU A 23 -6.50 -3.41 5.29
CA LEU A 23 -7.74 -4.14 5.58
C LEU A 23 -8.89 -3.17 5.89
N GLY A 24 -8.65 -2.15 6.69
CA GLY A 24 -9.63 -1.09 6.97
C GLY A 24 -10.12 -0.41 5.70
N ALA A 25 -9.19 -0.06 4.78
CA ALA A 25 -9.53 0.53 3.49
C ALA A 25 -10.35 -0.44 2.60
N VAL A 26 -9.94 -1.71 2.53
CA VAL A 26 -10.69 -2.75 1.78
C VAL A 26 -12.12 -2.88 2.30
N LEU A 27 -12.30 -2.95 3.62
CA LEU A 27 -13.62 -3.06 4.26
C LEU A 27 -14.44 -1.77 4.08
N LEU A 28 -13.81 -0.60 4.14
CA LEU A 28 -14.46 0.69 3.92
C LEU A 28 -15.16 0.73 2.56
N PHE A 29 -14.50 0.28 1.50
CA PHE A 29 -15.09 0.22 0.16
C PHE A 29 -16.06 -0.95 0.02
N ALA A 30 -15.71 -2.13 0.49
CA ALA A 30 -16.58 -3.30 0.39
C ALA A 30 -17.93 -3.08 1.11
N LYS A 31 -17.96 -2.32 2.21
CA LYS A 31 -19.15 -2.02 3.00
C LYS A 31 -19.77 -0.66 2.71
N ASP A 32 -19.30 0.02 1.68
CA ASP A 32 -19.78 1.33 1.24
C ASP A 32 -19.88 2.34 2.40
N THR A 33 -18.83 2.34 3.24
CA THR A 33 -18.81 3.11 4.49
C THR A 33 -18.83 4.61 4.23
N LEU A 34 -18.18 5.08 3.16
CA LEU A 34 -18.16 6.51 2.81
C LEU A 34 -19.59 7.01 2.52
N THR A 35 -20.38 6.28 1.75
CA THR A 35 -21.78 6.60 1.50
C THR A 35 -22.62 6.50 2.78
N ASN A 36 -22.36 5.50 3.64
CA ASN A 36 -23.06 5.40 4.93
C ASN A 36 -22.82 6.64 5.79
N LEU A 37 -21.58 7.14 5.85
CA LEU A 37 -21.25 8.37 6.60
C LEU A 37 -21.91 9.61 5.98
N ALA A 38 -22.00 9.71 4.67
CA ALA A 38 -22.71 10.79 3.99
C ALA A 38 -24.20 10.77 4.32
N LEU A 39 -24.88 9.62 4.16
CA LEU A 39 -26.28 9.42 4.48
C LEU A 39 -26.59 9.69 5.96
N GLN A 40 -25.69 9.30 6.87
CA GLN A 40 -25.83 9.60 8.32
C GLN A 40 -25.82 11.11 8.57
N ARG A 41 -24.95 11.87 7.90
CA ARG A 41 -24.91 13.36 8.01
C ARG A 41 -26.19 14.00 7.48
N GLU A 42 -26.75 13.42 6.40
CA GLU A 42 -28.02 13.84 5.79
C GLU A 42 -29.26 13.34 6.55
N ARG A 43 -29.10 12.53 7.60
CA ARG A 43 -30.18 11.86 8.35
C ARG A 43 -31.10 11.03 7.43
N ARG A 44 -30.52 10.38 6.40
CA ARG A 44 -31.23 9.56 5.41
C ARG A 44 -31.04 8.08 5.74
N TRP A 45 -32.15 7.38 5.93
CA TRP A 45 -32.19 5.92 6.06
C TRP A 45 -32.36 5.30 4.67
N GLN A 46 -31.29 4.67 4.16
CA GLN A 46 -31.29 4.04 2.85
C GLN A 46 -30.65 2.66 2.91
N HIS A 47 -31.42 1.62 2.72
CA HIS A 47 -30.92 0.25 2.59
C HIS A 47 -30.23 0.06 1.24
N ARG A 48 -29.07 -0.60 1.22
CA ARG A 48 -28.30 -0.94 0.03
C ARG A 48 -27.59 -2.28 0.22
N GLU A 49 -27.39 -3.01 -0.85
CA GLU A 49 -26.51 -4.18 -0.86
C GLU A 49 -25.04 -3.74 -0.83
N THR A 50 -24.19 -4.53 -0.18
CA THR A 50 -22.76 -4.30 -0.11
C THR A 50 -21.97 -5.56 -0.48
N ALA A 51 -20.73 -5.41 -0.90
CA ALA A 51 -19.89 -6.53 -1.31
C ALA A 51 -19.33 -7.32 -0.12
N MET A 52 -19.02 -8.58 -0.36
CA MET A 52 -18.17 -9.40 0.51
C MET A 52 -16.75 -9.40 -0.03
N ILE A 53 -15.74 -9.40 0.88
CA ILE A 53 -14.33 -9.50 0.50
C ILE A 53 -13.89 -10.94 0.26
N ARG A 54 -14.60 -11.93 0.79
CA ARG A 54 -14.31 -13.36 0.53
C ARG A 54 -14.44 -13.63 -0.97
N GLY A 55 -13.39 -14.21 -1.55
CA GLY A 55 -13.32 -14.50 -2.99
C GLY A 55 -12.95 -13.29 -3.86
N ALA A 56 -12.86 -12.09 -3.32
CA ALA A 56 -12.35 -10.94 -4.05
C ALA A 56 -10.83 -11.07 -4.31
N ARG A 57 -10.35 -10.46 -5.39
CA ARG A 57 -8.95 -10.52 -5.82
C ARG A 57 -8.21 -9.25 -5.46
N ALA A 58 -7.08 -9.39 -4.75
CA ALA A 58 -6.17 -8.30 -4.45
C ALA A 58 -4.83 -8.49 -5.18
N LEU A 59 -4.35 -7.44 -5.83
CA LEU A 59 -3.03 -7.36 -6.43
C LEU A 59 -2.14 -6.45 -5.58
N VAL A 60 -1.14 -7.03 -4.92
CA VAL A 60 -0.17 -6.29 -4.10
C VAL A 60 1.07 -5.99 -4.94
N VAL A 61 1.25 -4.74 -5.29
CA VAL A 61 2.43 -4.24 -6.03
C VAL A 61 3.55 -3.96 -5.04
N GLY A 62 4.52 -4.88 -4.99
CA GLY A 62 5.60 -4.87 -4.01
C GLY A 62 5.45 -5.96 -2.95
N ALA A 63 5.76 -7.23 -3.30
CA ALA A 63 5.76 -8.37 -2.38
C ALA A 63 6.98 -8.34 -1.43
N GLY A 64 7.19 -7.20 -0.75
CA GLY A 64 8.15 -6.99 0.33
C GLY A 64 7.64 -7.50 1.69
N SER A 65 8.21 -7.02 2.84
CA SER A 65 7.73 -7.38 4.18
C SER A 65 6.30 -6.89 4.40
N ILE A 66 6.05 -5.61 4.09
CA ILE A 66 4.73 -4.99 4.16
C ILE A 66 3.74 -5.72 3.24
N GLY A 67 4.09 -5.91 1.96
CA GLY A 67 3.21 -6.59 1.01
C GLY A 67 2.88 -8.03 1.41
N ARG A 68 3.85 -8.75 2.02
CA ARG A 68 3.63 -10.09 2.55
C ARG A 68 2.64 -10.07 3.73
N GLU A 69 2.78 -9.12 4.65
CA GLU A 69 1.87 -9.00 5.79
C GLU A 69 0.44 -8.64 5.32
N ILE A 70 0.32 -7.72 4.35
CA ILE A 70 -0.96 -7.41 3.70
C ILE A 70 -1.59 -8.68 3.10
N ALA A 71 -0.81 -9.47 2.36
CA ALA A 71 -1.30 -10.70 1.75
C ALA A 71 -1.72 -11.74 2.79
N THR A 72 -0.99 -11.86 3.90
CA THR A 72 -1.33 -12.75 5.02
C THR A 72 -2.68 -12.36 5.63
N VAL A 73 -2.88 -11.07 5.91
CA VAL A 73 -4.12 -10.55 6.52
C VAL A 73 -5.32 -10.74 5.58
N LEU A 74 -5.20 -10.33 4.34
CA LEU A 74 -6.30 -10.41 3.36
C LEU A 74 -6.61 -11.86 2.97
N GLY A 75 -5.58 -12.68 2.78
CA GLY A 75 -5.71 -14.11 2.50
C GLY A 75 -6.39 -14.88 3.65
N GLY A 76 -6.08 -14.52 4.91
CA GLY A 76 -6.74 -15.07 6.10
C GLY A 76 -8.25 -14.80 6.16
N LEU A 77 -8.73 -13.78 5.44
CA LEU A 77 -10.15 -13.44 5.30
C LEU A 77 -10.79 -14.00 4.02
N GLY A 78 -10.05 -14.83 3.28
CA GLY A 78 -10.55 -15.54 2.11
C GLY A 78 -10.48 -14.74 0.81
N MET A 79 -9.65 -13.71 0.72
CA MET A 79 -9.30 -13.05 -0.55
C MET A 79 -8.25 -13.87 -1.31
N GLU A 80 -8.30 -13.85 -2.64
CA GLU A 80 -7.21 -14.33 -3.48
C GLU A 80 -6.18 -13.20 -3.65
N VAL A 81 -4.98 -13.39 -3.11
CA VAL A 81 -3.95 -12.36 -3.14
C VAL A 81 -2.80 -12.77 -4.05
N VAL A 82 -2.54 -12.01 -5.09
CA VAL A 82 -1.35 -12.13 -5.92
C VAL A 82 -0.42 -10.95 -5.69
N GLY A 83 0.87 -11.14 -5.89
CA GLY A 83 1.86 -10.08 -5.69
C GLY A 83 2.74 -9.85 -6.90
N THR A 84 3.41 -8.68 -6.96
CA THR A 84 4.52 -8.45 -7.87
C THR A 84 5.81 -8.15 -7.11
N ALA A 85 6.93 -8.57 -7.67
CA ALA A 85 8.27 -8.28 -7.19
C ALA A 85 9.24 -8.21 -8.37
N ARG A 86 10.48 -7.78 -8.16
CA ARG A 86 11.51 -7.79 -9.21
C ARG A 86 11.75 -9.17 -9.82
N ARG A 87 11.61 -10.22 -9.01
CA ARG A 87 11.72 -11.63 -9.45
C ARG A 87 10.48 -12.39 -9.02
N ALA A 88 9.93 -13.18 -9.92
CA ALA A 88 8.88 -14.13 -9.57
C ALA A 88 9.40 -15.15 -8.56
N ARG A 89 8.56 -15.55 -7.64
CA ARG A 89 8.88 -16.59 -6.65
C ARG A 89 7.61 -17.22 -6.06
N GLN A 90 7.79 -18.35 -5.42
CA GLN A 90 6.78 -18.90 -4.51
C GLN A 90 6.91 -18.19 -3.15
N ASP A 91 5.77 -17.88 -2.57
CA ASP A 91 5.68 -17.30 -1.23
C ASP A 91 4.33 -17.69 -0.62
N SER A 92 4.34 -18.31 0.56
CA SER A 92 3.15 -18.88 1.18
C SER A 92 2.04 -17.89 1.53
N ALA A 93 2.36 -16.60 1.58
CA ALA A 93 1.37 -15.53 1.83
C ALA A 93 0.57 -15.15 0.57
N PHE A 94 1.06 -15.51 -0.62
CA PHE A 94 0.45 -15.19 -1.89
C PHE A 94 0.02 -16.44 -2.65
N ALA A 95 -1.05 -16.36 -3.41
CA ALA A 95 -1.36 -17.38 -4.41
C ALA A 95 -0.21 -17.48 -5.44
N ARG A 96 0.35 -16.35 -5.84
CA ARG A 96 1.54 -16.25 -6.69
C ARG A 96 2.22 -14.89 -6.58
N VAL A 97 3.56 -14.86 -6.72
CA VAL A 97 4.33 -13.62 -6.90
C VAL A 97 4.91 -13.60 -8.32
N HIS A 98 4.46 -12.64 -9.10
CA HIS A 98 4.86 -12.40 -10.48
C HIS A 98 6.04 -11.43 -10.56
N ARG A 99 6.62 -11.25 -11.76
CA ARG A 99 7.61 -10.19 -12.00
C ARG A 99 6.90 -8.84 -12.09
N GLN A 100 7.59 -7.77 -11.73
CA GLN A 100 7.05 -6.40 -11.85
C GLN A 100 6.63 -6.06 -13.29
N GLN A 101 7.34 -6.54 -14.29
CA GLN A 101 7.02 -6.33 -15.70
C GLN A 101 5.68 -6.97 -16.15
N ASP A 102 5.18 -7.96 -15.40
CA ASP A 102 3.93 -8.65 -15.69
C ASP A 102 2.71 -7.86 -15.15
N LEU A 103 2.95 -6.75 -14.41
CA LEU A 103 1.91 -5.92 -13.79
C LEU A 103 0.75 -5.57 -14.74
N PRO A 104 0.98 -5.13 -15.99
CA PRO A 104 -0.11 -4.76 -16.88
C PRO A 104 -1.11 -5.89 -17.16
N ALA A 105 -0.65 -7.15 -17.19
CA ALA A 105 -1.49 -8.31 -17.43
C ALA A 105 -2.33 -8.72 -16.20
N LEU A 106 -1.98 -8.25 -15.01
CA LEU A 106 -2.64 -8.61 -13.75
C LEU A 106 -3.73 -7.62 -13.33
N LEU A 107 -3.68 -6.39 -13.87
CA LEU A 107 -4.55 -5.28 -13.45
C LEU A 107 -6.03 -5.51 -13.76
N GLY A 108 -6.33 -6.22 -14.87
CA GLY A 108 -7.70 -6.44 -15.33
C GLY A 108 -8.53 -7.38 -14.46
N ASP A 109 -7.88 -8.21 -13.65
CA ASP A 109 -8.53 -9.21 -12.80
C ASP A 109 -8.67 -8.77 -11.32
N ALA A 110 -7.99 -7.69 -10.92
CA ALA A 110 -7.92 -7.27 -9.53
C ALA A 110 -9.09 -6.36 -9.15
N ASP A 111 -9.83 -6.73 -8.09
CA ASP A 111 -10.83 -5.86 -7.45
C ASP A 111 -10.16 -4.76 -6.63
N TYR A 112 -9.00 -5.07 -6.04
CA TYR A 112 -8.19 -4.16 -5.24
C TYR A 112 -6.75 -4.17 -5.74
N VAL A 113 -6.21 -3.00 -6.10
CA VAL A 113 -4.80 -2.82 -6.45
C VAL A 113 -4.12 -2.05 -5.33
N ILE A 114 -3.16 -2.68 -4.66
CA ILE A 114 -2.53 -2.18 -3.43
C ILE A 114 -1.04 -1.94 -3.70
N VAL A 115 -0.60 -0.70 -3.60
CA VAL A 115 0.81 -0.32 -3.78
C VAL A 115 1.52 -0.31 -2.43
N ALA A 116 2.49 -1.23 -2.27
CA ALA A 116 3.42 -1.35 -1.15
C ALA A 116 4.89 -1.36 -1.62
N ALA A 117 5.13 -0.93 -2.86
CA ALA A 117 6.46 -0.87 -3.46
C ALA A 117 7.26 0.34 -2.94
N PRO A 118 8.59 0.22 -2.75
CA PRO A 118 9.44 1.36 -2.49
C PRO A 118 9.55 2.25 -3.73
N LEU A 119 9.89 3.52 -3.52
CA LEU A 119 10.22 4.43 -4.62
C LEU A 119 11.65 4.14 -5.09
N THR A 120 11.77 3.80 -6.36
CA THR A 120 13.03 3.59 -7.10
C THR A 120 12.87 4.19 -8.49
N ASP A 121 13.94 4.21 -9.29
CA ASP A 121 13.83 4.66 -10.68
C ASP A 121 12.85 3.79 -11.50
N ASP A 122 12.77 2.49 -11.21
CA ASP A 122 11.84 1.55 -11.87
C ASP A 122 10.38 1.71 -11.43
N THR A 123 10.12 2.31 -10.25
CA THR A 123 8.76 2.44 -9.70
C THR A 123 8.24 3.87 -9.70
N ARG A 124 9.07 4.85 -9.99
CA ARG A 124 8.66 6.26 -10.13
C ARG A 124 7.69 6.42 -11.30
N GLY A 125 6.48 6.92 -11.01
CA GLY A 125 5.42 7.09 -12.00
C GLY A 125 4.97 5.78 -12.63
N LEU A 126 5.15 4.66 -11.93
CA LEU A 126 4.74 3.33 -12.39
C LEU A 126 3.25 3.29 -12.76
N PHE A 127 2.40 3.91 -11.94
CA PHE A 127 0.98 4.04 -12.24
C PHE A 127 0.72 5.33 -13.03
N ASP A 128 0.56 5.20 -14.32
CA ASP A 128 0.18 6.21 -15.30
C ASP A 128 -1.22 5.94 -15.88
N ASP A 129 -1.65 6.74 -16.85
CA ASP A 129 -2.95 6.59 -17.54
C ASP A 129 -3.13 5.21 -18.16
N ARG A 130 -2.05 4.59 -18.66
CA ARG A 130 -2.11 3.25 -19.28
C ARG A 130 -2.44 2.21 -18.20
N HIS A 131 -1.80 2.27 -17.04
CA HIS A 131 -2.03 1.31 -15.96
C HIS A 131 -3.45 1.42 -15.41
N PHE A 132 -3.95 2.65 -15.18
CA PHE A 132 -5.34 2.84 -14.72
C PHE A 132 -6.36 2.38 -15.76
N ARG A 133 -6.13 2.58 -17.06
CA ARG A 133 -7.02 2.03 -18.10
C ARG A 133 -7.07 0.50 -18.14
N LEU A 134 -6.00 -0.18 -17.76
CA LEU A 134 -5.94 -1.64 -17.70
C LEU A 134 -6.59 -2.23 -16.45
N MET A 135 -6.81 -1.43 -15.39
CA MET A 135 -7.48 -1.92 -14.19
C MET A 135 -8.91 -2.34 -14.49
N LYS A 136 -9.40 -3.30 -13.72
CA LYS A 136 -10.81 -3.73 -13.79
C LYS A 136 -11.73 -2.53 -13.57
N PRO A 137 -12.80 -2.33 -14.38
CA PRO A 137 -13.79 -1.29 -14.10
C PRO A 137 -14.39 -1.48 -12.70
N GLY A 138 -14.43 -0.41 -11.92
CA GLY A 138 -14.91 -0.47 -10.54
C GLY A 138 -13.90 -1.00 -9.52
N ALA A 139 -12.63 -1.20 -9.90
CA ALA A 139 -11.58 -1.55 -8.95
C ALA A 139 -11.29 -0.40 -7.97
N VAL A 140 -10.79 -0.77 -6.80
CA VAL A 140 -10.31 0.16 -5.78
C VAL A 140 -8.78 0.24 -5.81
N PHE A 141 -8.25 1.46 -5.76
CA PHE A 141 -6.82 1.70 -5.73
C PHE A 141 -6.36 2.12 -4.32
N ILE A 142 -5.34 1.46 -3.76
CA ILE A 142 -4.83 1.73 -2.40
C ILE A 142 -3.33 1.99 -2.50
N ASN A 143 -2.85 3.13 -2.00
CA ASN A 143 -1.43 3.44 -1.98
C ASN A 143 -0.91 3.70 -0.56
N VAL A 144 -0.12 2.75 -0.06
CA VAL A 144 0.60 2.81 1.23
C VAL A 144 2.12 2.72 1.04
N GLY A 145 2.57 2.84 -0.20
CA GLY A 145 3.99 2.80 -0.57
C GLY A 145 4.65 4.18 -0.55
N ARG A 146 4.67 4.85 -1.71
CA ARG A 146 5.16 6.23 -1.88
C ARG A 146 4.31 6.95 -2.93
N GLY A 147 4.03 8.23 -2.72
CA GLY A 147 3.19 9.01 -3.60
C GLY A 147 3.70 9.05 -5.04
N ALA A 148 4.99 9.30 -5.22
CA ALA A 148 5.63 9.39 -6.54
C ALA A 148 5.69 8.06 -7.34
N VAL A 149 5.18 6.95 -6.82
CA VAL A 149 4.91 5.71 -7.60
C VAL A 149 3.72 5.91 -8.53
N VAL A 150 2.85 6.87 -8.22
CA VAL A 150 1.61 7.18 -8.95
C VAL A 150 1.75 8.56 -9.57
N ARG A 151 1.37 8.71 -10.82
CA ARG A 151 1.16 10.03 -11.45
C ARG A 151 -0.20 10.55 -11.01
N THR A 152 -0.21 11.60 -10.21
CA THR A 152 -1.45 12.17 -9.62
C THR A 152 -2.49 12.51 -10.69
N GLY A 153 -2.09 13.11 -11.82
CA GLY A 153 -3.00 13.43 -12.92
C GLY A 153 -3.70 12.20 -13.52
N ALA A 154 -2.99 11.07 -13.64
CA ALA A 154 -3.56 9.81 -14.13
C ALA A 154 -4.57 9.21 -13.14
N LEU A 155 -4.31 9.29 -11.84
CA LEU A 155 -5.25 8.87 -10.80
C LEU A 155 -6.53 9.73 -10.84
N LEU A 156 -6.39 11.05 -10.92
CA LEU A 156 -7.54 11.96 -11.03
C LEU A 156 -8.38 11.64 -12.26
N GLY A 157 -7.77 11.44 -13.43
CA GLY A 157 -8.48 11.04 -14.65
C GLY A 157 -9.22 9.70 -14.52
N ALA A 158 -8.65 8.74 -13.78
CA ALA A 158 -9.29 7.45 -13.52
C ALA A 158 -10.48 7.56 -12.55
N LEU A 159 -10.42 8.47 -11.58
CA LEU A 159 -11.53 8.78 -10.67
C LEU A 159 -12.64 9.54 -11.42
N ASP A 160 -12.29 10.57 -12.19
CA ASP A 160 -13.25 11.40 -12.95
C ASP A 160 -14.02 10.60 -13.99
N SER A 161 -13.35 9.66 -14.66
CA SER A 161 -14.00 8.78 -15.64
C SER A 161 -14.86 7.67 -15.01
N GLY A 162 -14.88 7.53 -13.68
CA GLY A 162 -15.54 6.41 -13.00
C GLY A 162 -14.86 5.05 -13.23
N ARG A 163 -13.64 5.03 -13.76
CA ARG A 163 -12.88 3.78 -13.96
C ARG A 163 -12.59 3.10 -12.63
N LEU A 164 -12.26 3.87 -11.61
CA LEU A 164 -12.09 3.42 -10.24
C LEU A 164 -13.38 3.65 -9.44
N ALA A 165 -13.78 2.67 -8.64
CA ALA A 165 -14.82 2.86 -7.62
C ALA A 165 -14.39 3.86 -6.55
N GLY A 166 -13.09 3.92 -6.26
CA GLY A 166 -12.50 4.86 -5.33
C GLY A 166 -11.03 4.59 -5.07
N ALA A 167 -10.45 5.38 -4.18
CA ALA A 167 -9.06 5.22 -3.76
C ALA A 167 -8.87 5.45 -2.25
N ALA A 168 -7.89 4.75 -1.64
CA ALA A 168 -7.37 5.05 -0.32
C ALA A 168 -5.88 5.40 -0.43
N LEU A 169 -5.54 6.59 0.00
CA LEU A 169 -4.20 7.17 -0.21
C LEU A 169 -3.64 7.63 1.13
N ASP A 170 -2.52 7.05 1.53
CA ASP A 170 -1.77 7.46 2.71
C ASP A 170 -0.55 8.31 2.33
N VAL A 171 -0.17 8.31 1.05
CA VAL A 171 1.04 8.96 0.53
C VAL A 171 0.74 9.72 -0.77
N PHE A 172 1.47 10.83 -0.99
CA PHE A 172 1.22 11.76 -2.08
C PHE A 172 2.53 12.15 -2.78
N GLU A 173 2.46 12.68 -4.02
CA GLU A 173 3.64 13.20 -4.73
C GLU A 173 4.24 14.41 -4.00
N GLU A 174 3.37 15.22 -3.40
CA GLU A 174 3.73 16.35 -2.53
C GLU A 174 3.13 16.13 -1.14
N GLU A 175 3.97 16.19 -0.11
CA GLU A 175 3.59 16.03 1.29
C GLU A 175 4.18 17.18 2.13
N PRO A 176 3.37 17.85 2.96
CA PRO A 176 1.93 17.65 3.19
C PRO A 176 1.07 17.97 1.96
N LEU A 177 -0.05 17.23 1.79
CA LEU A 177 -0.98 17.46 0.68
C LEU A 177 -1.56 18.89 0.76
N PRO A 178 -1.37 19.75 -0.27
CA PRO A 178 -1.86 21.12 -0.24
C PRO A 178 -3.38 21.22 0.00
N PRO A 179 -3.86 22.21 0.76
CA PRO A 179 -5.29 22.37 1.07
C PRO A 179 -6.20 22.51 -0.17
N GLU A 180 -5.66 23.07 -1.26
CA GLU A 180 -6.37 23.26 -2.53
C GLU A 180 -6.34 22.03 -3.44
N HIS A 181 -5.62 20.96 -3.06
CA HIS A 181 -5.45 19.79 -3.90
C HIS A 181 -6.79 19.12 -4.22
N PRO A 182 -7.07 18.76 -5.50
CA PRO A 182 -8.36 18.21 -5.92
C PRO A 182 -8.83 16.98 -5.14
N LEU A 183 -7.92 16.11 -4.70
CA LEU A 183 -8.23 14.86 -3.98
C LEU A 183 -9.11 15.09 -2.73
N TRP A 184 -9.05 16.24 -2.08
CA TRP A 184 -9.89 16.57 -0.93
C TRP A 184 -11.40 16.57 -1.23
N ARG A 185 -11.77 16.77 -2.50
CA ARG A 185 -13.17 16.93 -2.93
C ARG A 185 -13.83 15.64 -3.41
N TYR A 186 -13.07 14.56 -3.58
CA TYR A 186 -13.60 13.29 -4.07
C TYR A 186 -14.34 12.54 -2.95
N PRO A 187 -15.67 12.30 -3.08
CA PRO A 187 -16.44 11.61 -2.03
C PRO A 187 -16.09 10.13 -1.90
N ASN A 188 -15.47 9.55 -2.93
CA ASN A 188 -15.03 8.16 -3.01
C ASN A 188 -13.52 8.01 -2.80
N VAL A 189 -12.88 9.00 -2.15
CA VAL A 189 -11.46 8.93 -1.81
C VAL A 189 -11.28 9.05 -0.30
N MET A 190 -10.52 8.11 0.27
CA MET A 190 -10.05 8.15 1.65
C MET A 190 -8.62 8.65 1.67
N LEU A 191 -8.33 9.70 2.45
CA LEU A 191 -6.99 10.29 2.60
C LEU A 191 -6.51 10.13 4.04
N SER A 192 -5.21 9.89 4.22
CA SER A 192 -4.53 9.95 5.51
C SER A 192 -3.14 10.55 5.36
N ALA A 193 -2.57 11.01 6.44
CA ALA A 193 -1.38 11.88 6.45
C ALA A 193 -0.09 11.07 6.68
N HIS A 194 0.21 10.10 5.78
CA HIS A 194 1.39 9.24 5.81
C HIS A 194 1.54 8.52 7.16
N MET A 195 0.44 7.95 7.65
CA MET A 195 0.34 7.35 8.98
C MET A 195 -0.18 5.90 8.98
N ALA A 196 -0.31 5.27 7.82
CA ALA A 196 -0.82 3.90 7.71
C ALA A 196 -0.08 2.88 8.59
N GLY A 197 1.19 3.15 8.89
CA GLY A 197 2.00 2.31 9.77
C GLY A 197 2.00 2.73 11.24
N ASP A 198 1.47 3.90 11.59
CA ASP A 198 1.55 4.45 12.93
C ASP A 198 0.57 3.73 13.88
N PHE A 199 1.07 3.30 15.01
CA PHE A 199 0.30 2.69 16.08
C PHE A 199 0.72 3.26 17.45
N VAL A 200 -0.14 3.12 18.45
CA VAL A 200 0.19 3.60 19.81
C VAL A 200 1.47 2.91 20.31
N GLY A 201 2.52 3.68 20.53
CA GLY A 201 3.82 3.15 20.98
C GLY A 201 4.85 2.88 19.88
N TRP A 202 4.58 3.16 18.59
CA TRP A 202 5.54 2.92 17.51
C TRP A 202 6.90 3.59 17.72
N ARG A 203 6.92 4.81 18.31
CA ARG A 203 8.19 5.50 18.62
C ARG A 203 9.05 4.74 19.60
N ARG A 204 8.42 4.11 20.62
CA ARG A 204 9.12 3.24 21.57
C ARG A 204 9.67 1.99 20.86
N ALA A 205 8.83 1.31 20.04
CA ALA A 205 9.27 0.14 19.28
C ALA A 205 10.46 0.47 18.36
N LEU A 206 10.46 1.65 17.73
CA LEU A 206 11.58 2.14 16.92
C LEU A 206 12.84 2.38 17.78
N GLY A 207 12.68 2.98 18.96
CA GLY A 207 13.77 3.20 19.91
C GLY A 207 14.37 1.87 20.41
N ASP A 208 13.53 0.91 20.75
CA ASP A 208 13.97 -0.43 21.20
C ASP A 208 14.75 -1.17 20.09
N GLN A 209 14.30 -1.10 18.84
CA GLN A 209 15.05 -1.66 17.69
C GLN A 209 16.39 -0.96 17.47
N PHE A 210 16.44 0.36 17.65
CA PHE A 210 17.70 1.10 17.56
C PHE A 210 18.69 0.66 18.68
N VAL A 211 18.21 0.55 19.92
CA VAL A 211 19.04 0.11 21.07
C VAL A 211 19.56 -1.32 20.84
N ASP A 212 18.72 -2.25 20.33
CA ASP A 212 19.17 -3.61 19.98
C ASP A 212 20.29 -3.57 18.92
N ASN A 213 20.09 -2.81 17.84
CA ASN A 213 21.11 -2.67 16.80
C ASN A 213 22.40 -2.02 17.31
N PHE A 214 22.31 -1.04 18.21
CA PHE A 214 23.47 -0.43 18.83
C PHE A 214 24.23 -1.44 19.71
N GLN A 215 23.53 -2.27 20.48
CA GLN A 215 24.15 -3.33 21.28
C GLN A 215 24.81 -4.40 20.41
N ARG A 216 24.18 -4.81 19.30
CA ARG A 216 24.77 -5.72 18.31
C ARG A 216 26.04 -5.15 17.72
N TRP A 217 26.02 -3.89 17.31
CA TRP A 217 27.19 -3.20 16.80
C TRP A 217 28.35 -3.19 17.78
N ARG A 218 28.09 -2.85 19.06
CA ARG A 218 29.13 -2.86 20.13
C ARG A 218 29.74 -4.23 20.34
N ARG A 219 28.99 -5.30 20.09
CA ARG A 219 29.45 -6.69 20.27
C ARG A 219 30.05 -7.30 18.99
N GLY A 220 30.16 -6.54 17.91
CA GLY A 220 30.61 -7.06 16.61
C GLY A 220 29.66 -8.06 15.97
N GLN A 221 28.37 -8.05 16.38
CA GLN A 221 27.34 -8.95 15.87
C GLN A 221 26.70 -8.35 14.60
N PRO A 222 26.13 -9.19 13.71
CA PRO A 222 25.36 -8.72 12.56
C PRO A 222 24.20 -7.83 12.99
N LEU A 223 24.02 -6.69 12.31
CA LEU A 223 22.90 -5.79 12.56
C LEU A 223 21.60 -6.37 11.98
N ALA A 224 20.48 -6.08 12.63
CA ALA A 224 19.16 -6.33 12.07
C ALA A 224 18.84 -5.30 10.97
N ASN A 225 18.14 -5.73 9.93
CA ASN A 225 17.64 -4.90 8.85
C ASN A 225 18.71 -4.02 8.13
N PRO A 226 19.86 -4.59 7.70
CA PRO A 226 20.87 -3.83 6.99
C PRO A 226 20.35 -3.35 5.63
N VAL A 227 20.67 -2.11 5.28
CA VAL A 227 20.33 -1.48 4.00
C VAL A 227 21.48 -1.68 3.01
N ASP A 228 21.14 -2.13 1.80
CA ASP A 228 22.05 -2.07 0.67
C ASP A 228 22.10 -0.63 0.14
N LYS A 229 23.20 0.07 0.40
CA LYS A 229 23.37 1.49 0.05
C LYS A 229 23.28 1.75 -1.46
N ALA A 230 23.67 0.78 -2.29
CA ALA A 230 23.58 0.90 -3.74
C ALA A 230 22.12 0.83 -4.22
N ARG A 231 21.30 0.04 -3.54
CA ARG A 231 19.88 -0.16 -3.88
C ARG A 231 18.95 0.77 -3.13
N GLY A 232 19.36 1.34 -2.00
CA GLY A 232 18.56 2.23 -1.16
C GLY A 232 17.49 1.54 -0.29
N TYR A 233 17.50 0.18 -0.18
CA TYR A 233 16.56 -0.58 0.66
C TYR A 233 17.21 -1.85 1.22
N GLY A 234 16.53 -2.53 2.18
CA GLY A 234 17.06 -3.67 2.92
C GLY A 234 17.52 -4.84 2.04
N ARG A 235 18.60 -5.50 2.43
CA ARG A 235 18.99 -6.81 1.88
C ARG A 235 18.01 -7.86 2.41
N ARG A 236 17.51 -8.67 1.53
CA ARG A 236 16.86 -9.96 1.81
C ARG A 236 17.70 -11.08 1.27
#